data_78027f09b93b991d91bd874e11b9b476
#
_entry.id   78027f09b93b991d91bd874e11b9b476
#
_cell.length_a   1.000
_cell.length_b   1.000
_cell.length_c   1.000
_cell.angle_alpha   90.00
_cell.angle_beta   90.00
_cell.angle_gamma   90.00
#
_symmetry.space_group_name_H-M   'P 1'
#
loop_
_entity.id
_entity.type
_entity.pdbx_description
1 polymer ?
#
loop_
_entity_poly.entity_id
_entity_poly.type
_entity_poly.pdbx_seq_one_letter_code
_entity_poly.pdbx_strand_id
1 'polypeptide(L)'
;MDVTITKLVHACLLVETGGKRILIDPGTFSWQDERLDPSMVDGVDRVLITHEHADHVSVEFLRTALERSNGAAVETTPALQAILAEHDINAVTDGTPQFAAPHERIPIGPGPQNVGFHIDGVLSHPGDSHSFVETMPILAMPFAAPWGSLTNGADRARLVRPRYVVPIQDWFLSGGGRTFMYRLAKMALDKDGIELVQIEDFESVTLSV
;
A
#
# COMPACT_ATOMS: atom_id res chain seq x y z
N MET A 1 -0.25 -20.49 1.50
CA MET A 1 0.61 -19.89 0.45
C MET A 1 1.55 -18.90 1.14
N ASP A 2 2.83 -18.89 0.76
CA ASP A 2 3.78 -17.93 1.34
C ASP A 2 3.76 -16.62 0.56
N VAL A 3 3.73 -15.52 1.30
CA VAL A 3 3.73 -14.15 0.78
C VAL A 3 4.85 -13.39 1.45
N THR A 4 5.80 -12.88 0.68
CA THR A 4 6.84 -11.98 1.20
C THR A 4 6.45 -10.53 0.92
N ILE A 5 6.47 -9.71 1.96
CA ILE A 5 6.15 -8.29 1.89
C ILE A 5 7.38 -7.51 2.32
N THR A 6 7.89 -6.67 1.44
CA THR A 6 8.91 -5.67 1.75
C THR A 6 8.22 -4.31 1.85
N LYS A 7 8.36 -3.64 2.98
CA LYS A 7 7.91 -2.26 3.11
C LYS A 7 9.02 -1.35 2.62
N LEU A 8 8.77 -0.58 1.56
CA LEU A 8 9.74 0.41 1.10
C LEU A 8 9.65 1.67 1.97
N VAL A 9 8.64 2.50 1.84
CA VAL A 9 8.35 3.58 2.79
C VAL A 9 6.85 3.89 2.71
N HIS A 10 6.22 4.25 3.82
CA HIS A 10 4.87 4.80 3.87
C HIS A 10 3.81 3.79 3.38
N ALA A 11 3.20 4.04 2.21
CA ALA A 11 2.23 3.14 1.59
C ALA A 11 2.86 2.18 0.57
N CYS A 12 4.16 2.38 0.25
CA CYS A 12 4.83 1.61 -0.79
C CYS A 12 5.22 0.22 -0.30
N LEU A 13 4.65 -0.80 -0.93
CA LEU A 13 4.94 -2.20 -0.64
C LEU A 13 5.44 -2.92 -1.90
N LEU A 14 6.44 -3.79 -1.75
CA LEU A 14 6.78 -4.81 -2.73
C LEU A 14 6.27 -6.16 -2.19
N VAL A 15 5.40 -6.82 -2.95
CA VAL A 15 4.76 -8.08 -2.58
C VAL A 15 5.20 -9.18 -3.53
N GLU A 16 5.71 -10.27 -2.96
CA GLU A 16 6.14 -11.46 -3.71
C GLU A 16 5.22 -12.63 -3.35
N THR A 17 4.46 -13.10 -4.31
CA THR A 17 3.50 -14.19 -4.15
C THR A 17 3.29 -14.92 -5.47
N GLY A 18 3.09 -16.25 -5.43
CA GLY A 18 2.85 -17.04 -6.63
C GLY A 18 3.94 -16.93 -7.70
N GLY A 19 5.18 -16.62 -7.32
CA GLY A 19 6.30 -16.41 -8.24
C GLY A 19 6.26 -15.08 -8.99
N LYS A 20 5.43 -14.13 -8.56
CA LYS A 20 5.32 -12.77 -9.10
C LYS A 20 5.77 -11.72 -8.10
N ARG A 21 6.27 -10.60 -8.62
CA ARG A 21 6.67 -9.41 -7.89
C ARG A 21 5.75 -8.26 -8.23
N ILE A 22 5.09 -7.68 -7.24
CA ILE A 22 4.07 -6.67 -7.40
C ILE A 22 4.46 -5.45 -6.56
N LEU A 23 4.70 -4.32 -7.22
CA LEU A 23 4.99 -3.05 -6.57
C LEU A 23 3.69 -2.27 -6.39
N ILE A 24 3.43 -1.78 -5.18
CA ILE A 24 2.21 -1.04 -4.85
C ILE A 24 2.60 0.36 -4.38
N ASP A 25 1.91 1.36 -4.89
CA ASP A 25 2.04 2.77 -4.52
C ASP A 25 3.51 3.27 -4.45
N PRO A 26 4.26 3.27 -5.59
CA PRO A 26 5.64 3.76 -5.65
C PRO A 26 5.70 5.28 -5.51
N GLY A 27 5.47 5.78 -4.29
CA GLY A 27 5.35 7.20 -3.98
C GLY A 27 6.68 7.92 -3.77
N THR A 28 6.59 9.25 -3.67
CA THR A 28 7.73 10.15 -3.53
C THR A 28 8.53 9.90 -2.26
N PHE A 29 7.89 9.51 -1.15
CA PHE A 29 8.61 9.27 0.10
C PHE A 29 9.57 8.08 0.01
N SER A 30 9.21 7.04 -0.76
CA SER A 30 10.13 5.94 -1.06
C SER A 30 11.23 6.38 -2.02
N TRP A 31 10.88 7.14 -3.07
CA TRP A 31 11.83 7.59 -4.09
C TRP A 31 12.91 8.53 -3.55
N GLN A 32 12.56 9.38 -2.61
CA GLN A 32 13.47 10.36 -2.00
C GLN A 32 14.27 9.80 -0.82
N ASP A 33 14.00 8.56 -0.38
CA ASP A 33 14.76 7.96 0.71
C ASP A 33 16.11 7.42 0.18
N GLU A 34 17.19 7.92 0.75
CA GLU A 34 18.57 7.55 0.36
C GLU A 34 18.89 6.06 0.54
N ARG A 35 18.05 5.33 1.30
CA ARG A 35 18.19 3.88 1.50
C ARG A 35 17.58 3.06 0.36
N LEU A 36 16.81 3.67 -0.53
CA LEU A 36 16.24 2.97 -1.68
C LEU A 36 17.35 2.57 -2.65
N ASP A 37 17.61 1.27 -2.74
CA ASP A 37 18.40 0.71 -3.85
C ASP A 37 17.44 0.41 -5.01
N PRO A 38 17.60 1.04 -6.18
CA PRO A 38 16.75 0.75 -7.34
C PRO A 38 16.68 -0.72 -7.74
N SER A 39 17.68 -1.54 -7.40
CA SER A 39 17.65 -2.98 -7.66
C SER A 39 16.57 -3.73 -6.87
N MET A 40 16.04 -3.14 -5.82
CA MET A 40 14.92 -3.72 -5.05
C MET A 40 13.67 -3.93 -5.91
N VAL A 41 13.49 -3.14 -6.97
CA VAL A 41 12.35 -3.25 -7.90
C VAL A 41 12.69 -3.95 -9.22
N ASP A 42 13.83 -4.68 -9.27
CA ASP A 42 14.18 -5.50 -10.44
C ASP A 42 13.14 -6.60 -10.67
N GLY A 43 12.74 -6.78 -11.92
CA GLY A 43 11.87 -7.87 -12.33
C GLY A 43 10.44 -7.77 -11.79
N VAL A 44 9.96 -6.58 -11.45
CA VAL A 44 8.54 -6.36 -11.09
C VAL A 44 7.64 -6.75 -12.28
N ASP A 45 6.60 -7.54 -12.01
CA ASP A 45 5.64 -8.00 -13.02
C ASP A 45 4.45 -7.07 -13.16
N ARG A 46 4.06 -6.41 -12.07
CA ARG A 46 2.92 -5.46 -12.02
C ARG A 46 3.24 -4.29 -11.09
N VAL A 47 2.74 -3.11 -11.46
CA VAL A 47 2.71 -1.93 -10.58
C VAL A 47 1.25 -1.53 -10.37
N LEU A 48 0.81 -1.50 -9.13
CA LEU A 48 -0.55 -1.12 -8.73
C LEU A 48 -0.49 0.24 -8.05
N ILE A 49 -1.32 1.20 -8.49
CA ILE A 49 -1.33 2.55 -7.90
C ILE A 49 -2.76 2.92 -7.55
N THR A 50 -3.00 3.18 -6.28
CA THR A 50 -4.34 3.39 -5.74
C THR A 50 -4.96 4.72 -6.12
N HIS A 51 -4.16 5.79 -6.23
CA HIS A 51 -4.60 7.13 -6.60
C HIS A 51 -3.42 8.07 -6.93
N GLU A 52 -3.71 9.32 -7.32
CA GLU A 52 -2.73 10.26 -7.87
C GLU A 52 -1.94 11.11 -6.86
N HIS A 53 -2.10 10.96 -5.55
CA HIS A 53 -1.28 11.72 -4.60
C HIS A 53 0.20 11.37 -4.70
N ALA A 54 1.07 12.37 -4.50
CA ALA A 54 2.51 12.21 -4.68
C ALA A 54 3.16 11.19 -3.73
N ASP A 55 2.59 10.95 -2.57
CA ASP A 55 3.03 9.93 -1.62
C ASP A 55 2.64 8.50 -2.05
N HIS A 56 1.79 8.35 -3.09
CA HIS A 56 1.41 7.09 -3.71
C HIS A 56 1.96 6.90 -5.12
N VAL A 57 2.32 7.98 -5.83
CA VAL A 57 2.98 7.89 -7.14
C VAL A 57 4.07 8.94 -7.32
N SER A 58 5.28 8.49 -7.65
CA SER A 58 6.37 9.29 -8.23
C SER A 58 6.60 8.80 -9.65
N VAL A 59 6.49 9.70 -10.62
CA VAL A 59 6.73 9.36 -12.02
C VAL A 59 8.15 8.86 -12.24
N GLU A 60 9.13 9.44 -11.54
CA GLU A 60 10.55 9.03 -11.62
C GLU A 60 10.75 7.62 -11.07
N PHE A 61 10.15 7.31 -9.91
CA PHE A 61 10.23 5.97 -9.34
C PHE A 61 9.54 4.94 -10.24
N LEU A 62 8.34 5.28 -10.75
CA LEU A 62 7.60 4.42 -11.67
C LEU A 62 8.40 4.13 -12.94
N ARG A 63 9.03 5.15 -13.56
CA ARG A 63 9.91 4.95 -14.72
C ARG A 63 11.07 4.01 -14.40
N THR A 64 11.73 4.22 -13.27
CA THR A 64 12.82 3.35 -12.81
C THR A 64 12.36 1.90 -12.65
N ALA A 65 11.19 1.67 -12.04
CA ALA A 65 10.65 0.33 -11.89
C ALA A 65 10.32 -0.32 -13.26
N LEU A 66 9.75 0.45 -14.20
CA LEU A 66 9.43 -0.03 -15.55
C LEU A 66 10.68 -0.35 -16.36
N GLU A 67 11.72 0.47 -16.30
CA GLU A 67 13.00 0.24 -16.98
C GLU A 67 13.71 -1.02 -16.46
N ARG A 68 13.52 -1.36 -15.17
CA ARG A 68 14.12 -2.52 -14.50
C ARG A 68 13.23 -3.77 -14.57
N SER A 69 12.04 -3.64 -15.11
CA SER A 69 11.09 -4.74 -15.32
C SER A 69 11.16 -5.25 -16.78
N ASN A 70 10.55 -6.41 -17.01
CA ASN A 70 10.38 -6.95 -18.36
C ASN A 70 8.97 -6.64 -18.92
N GLY A 71 8.60 -5.35 -18.89
CA GLY A 71 7.29 -4.92 -19.39
C GLY A 71 6.17 -5.07 -18.36
N ALA A 72 6.41 -4.61 -17.12
CA ALA A 72 5.39 -4.62 -16.08
C ALA A 72 4.12 -3.88 -16.50
N ALA A 73 2.96 -4.47 -16.22
CA ALA A 73 1.68 -3.78 -16.36
C ALA A 73 1.50 -2.75 -15.24
N VAL A 74 1.06 -1.54 -15.59
CA VAL A 74 0.67 -0.50 -14.62
C VAL A 74 -0.85 -0.47 -14.54
N GLU A 75 -1.39 -0.62 -13.32
CA GLU A 75 -2.83 -0.65 -13.07
C GLU A 75 -3.20 0.46 -12.08
N THR A 76 -4.24 1.23 -12.39
CA THR A 76 -4.63 2.38 -11.57
C THR A 76 -6.05 2.84 -11.84
N THR A 77 -6.44 4.02 -11.27
CA THR A 77 -7.71 4.68 -11.52
C THR A 77 -7.74 5.37 -12.91
N PRO A 78 -8.93 5.58 -13.51
CA PRO A 78 -9.06 6.36 -14.74
C PRO A 78 -8.45 7.77 -14.67
N ALA A 79 -8.54 8.41 -13.49
CA ALA A 79 -7.99 9.75 -13.30
C ALA A 79 -6.45 9.73 -13.41
N LEU A 80 -5.78 8.83 -12.70
CA LEU A 80 -4.33 8.71 -12.76
C LEU A 80 -3.85 8.14 -14.10
N GLN A 81 -4.62 7.24 -14.74
CA GLN A 81 -4.30 6.77 -16.10
C GLN A 81 -4.14 7.93 -17.07
N ALA A 82 -5.06 8.92 -17.03
CA ALA A 82 -4.97 10.11 -17.88
C ALA A 82 -3.72 10.94 -17.59
N ILE A 83 -3.37 11.11 -16.31
CA ILE A 83 -2.15 11.84 -15.91
C ILE A 83 -0.89 11.10 -16.39
N LEU A 84 -0.82 9.78 -16.21
CA LEU A 84 0.33 8.97 -16.61
C LEU A 84 0.54 8.98 -18.14
N ALA A 85 -0.54 9.07 -18.92
CA ALA A 85 -0.45 9.20 -20.37
C ALA A 85 0.25 10.49 -20.81
N GLU A 86 0.14 11.60 -20.05
CA GLU A 86 0.88 12.84 -20.31
C GLU A 86 2.40 12.69 -20.08
N HIS A 87 2.80 11.62 -19.40
CA HIS A 87 4.18 11.23 -19.15
C HIS A 87 4.67 10.06 -20.00
N ASP A 88 3.94 9.70 -21.08
CA ASP A 88 4.23 8.55 -21.95
C ASP A 88 4.26 7.19 -21.21
N ILE A 89 3.50 7.06 -20.11
CA ILE A 89 3.34 5.82 -19.36
C ILE A 89 1.96 5.24 -19.63
N ASN A 90 1.93 4.03 -20.22
CA ASN A 90 0.68 3.30 -20.44
C ASN A 90 0.23 2.62 -19.15
N ALA A 91 -1.00 2.89 -18.74
CA ALA A 91 -1.65 2.23 -17.61
C ALA A 91 -3.03 1.72 -18.01
N VAL A 92 -3.53 0.71 -17.28
CA VAL A 92 -4.87 0.17 -17.44
C VAL A 92 -5.68 0.35 -16.16
N THR A 93 -6.99 0.21 -16.24
CA THR A 93 -7.91 0.39 -15.09
C THR A 93 -8.55 -0.92 -14.65
N ASP A 94 -8.10 -2.03 -15.23
CA ASP A 94 -8.56 -3.39 -14.94
C ASP A 94 -7.37 -4.35 -14.94
N GLY A 95 -7.58 -5.57 -14.45
CA GLY A 95 -6.53 -6.59 -14.35
C GLY A 95 -6.54 -7.22 -12.97
N THR A 96 -5.94 -6.56 -11.98
CA THR A 96 -6.00 -7.00 -10.58
C THR A 96 -7.39 -6.74 -10.01
N PRO A 97 -8.00 -7.69 -9.26
CA PRO A 97 -9.28 -7.45 -8.62
C PRO A 97 -9.26 -6.20 -7.73
N GLN A 98 -10.21 -5.32 -7.96
CA GLN A 98 -10.38 -4.06 -7.24
C GLN A 98 -11.58 -4.14 -6.30
N PHE A 99 -11.55 -3.34 -5.22
CA PHE A 99 -12.69 -3.16 -4.34
C PHE A 99 -12.95 -1.68 -4.04
N ALA A 100 -14.18 -1.37 -3.65
CA ALA A 100 -14.56 -0.01 -3.32
C ALA A 100 -13.85 0.45 -2.03
N ALA A 101 -12.97 1.41 -2.17
CA ALA A 101 -12.20 2.02 -1.10
C ALA A 101 -12.11 3.54 -1.35
N PRO A 102 -13.23 4.29 -1.20
CA PRO A 102 -13.22 5.72 -1.47
C PRO A 102 -12.21 6.42 -0.57
N HIS A 103 -11.47 7.39 -1.15
CA HIS A 103 -10.52 8.20 -0.39
C HIS A 103 -11.23 8.93 0.76
N GLU A 104 -10.61 8.93 1.92
CA GLU A 104 -11.13 9.72 3.04
C GLU A 104 -11.07 11.22 2.73
N ARG A 105 -11.92 11.99 3.41
CA ARG A 105 -11.92 13.45 3.25
C ARG A 105 -10.62 14.05 3.79
N ILE A 106 -9.96 14.87 2.99
CA ILE A 106 -8.77 15.64 3.40
C ILE A 106 -9.16 17.04 3.88
N PRO A 107 -8.29 17.76 4.63
CA PRO A 107 -8.62 19.08 5.18
C PRO A 107 -9.01 20.14 4.12
N ILE A 108 -8.56 19.99 2.88
CA ILE A 108 -8.81 20.93 1.79
C ILE A 108 -9.98 20.53 0.88
N GLY A 109 -10.67 19.42 1.14
CA GLY A 109 -11.82 19.00 0.35
C GLY A 109 -12.03 17.47 0.31
N PRO A 110 -12.82 16.98 -0.66
CA PRO A 110 -12.89 15.55 -0.94
C PRO A 110 -11.53 15.06 -1.46
N GLY A 111 -11.18 13.82 -1.15
CA GLY A 111 -10.00 13.17 -1.74
C GLY A 111 -10.21 12.87 -3.24
N PRO A 112 -9.14 12.44 -3.93
CA PRO A 112 -9.22 12.00 -5.32
C PRO A 112 -9.97 10.67 -5.46
N GLN A 113 -10.11 10.20 -6.69
CA GLN A 113 -10.58 8.84 -6.94
C GLN A 113 -9.54 7.85 -6.41
N ASN A 114 -9.92 7.00 -5.46
CA ASN A 114 -9.07 5.95 -4.90
C ASN A 114 -9.73 4.59 -5.10
N VAL A 115 -8.92 3.59 -5.32
CA VAL A 115 -9.33 2.19 -5.46
C VAL A 115 -8.49 1.31 -4.55
N GLY A 116 -9.12 0.31 -3.95
CA GLY A 116 -8.37 -0.75 -3.26
C GLY A 116 -8.07 -1.92 -4.18
N PHE A 117 -6.96 -2.62 -3.95
CA PHE A 117 -6.56 -3.82 -4.70
C PHE A 117 -6.57 -5.06 -3.82
N HIS A 118 -7.11 -6.16 -4.36
CA HIS A 118 -6.94 -7.51 -3.85
C HIS A 118 -5.85 -8.23 -4.65
N ILE A 119 -4.73 -8.51 -4.01
CA ILE A 119 -3.56 -9.11 -4.63
C ILE A 119 -3.62 -10.63 -4.43
N ASP A 120 -3.80 -11.36 -5.52
CA ASP A 120 -3.73 -12.82 -5.64
C ASP A 120 -4.48 -13.60 -4.52
N GLY A 121 -5.56 -12.99 -3.98
CA GLY A 121 -6.37 -13.58 -2.90
C GLY A 121 -5.69 -13.58 -1.51
N VAL A 122 -4.55 -12.91 -1.35
CA VAL A 122 -3.74 -12.97 -0.11
C VAL A 122 -3.65 -11.62 0.61
N LEU A 123 -3.58 -10.50 -0.11
CA LEU A 123 -3.39 -9.18 0.47
C LEU A 123 -4.39 -8.17 -0.09
N SER A 124 -4.89 -7.30 0.78
CA SER A 124 -5.66 -6.10 0.42
C SER A 124 -4.89 -4.85 0.72
N HIS A 125 -4.83 -3.92 -0.26
CA HIS A 125 -4.27 -2.59 -0.09
C HIS A 125 -5.35 -1.55 -0.41
N PRO A 126 -5.89 -0.81 0.58
CA PRO A 126 -7.02 0.08 0.39
C PRO A 126 -6.65 1.48 -0.11
N GLY A 127 -5.35 1.78 -0.32
CA GLY A 127 -4.91 3.16 -0.51
C GLY A 127 -5.27 4.03 0.70
N ASP A 128 -5.80 5.22 0.44
CA ASP A 128 -6.16 6.21 1.45
C ASP A 128 -7.61 6.10 1.92
N SER A 129 -7.98 4.88 2.37
CA SER A 129 -9.34 4.60 2.80
C SER A 129 -9.42 3.85 4.12
N HIS A 130 -10.40 4.24 4.95
CA HIS A 130 -10.96 3.46 6.05
C HIS A 130 -12.42 3.01 5.75
N SER A 131 -12.91 3.27 4.53
CA SER A 131 -14.34 3.13 4.17
C SER A 131 -14.57 1.96 3.21
N PHE A 132 -14.05 0.76 3.54
CA PHE A 132 -14.23 -0.49 2.79
C PHE A 132 -14.84 -1.58 3.67
N VAL A 133 -15.39 -2.64 3.07
CA VAL A 133 -16.18 -3.66 3.78
C VAL A 133 -15.65 -5.09 3.61
N GLU A 134 -14.58 -5.28 2.85
CA GLU A 134 -13.99 -6.58 2.56
C GLU A 134 -12.47 -6.55 2.65
N THR A 135 -11.84 -7.68 2.87
CA THR A 135 -10.38 -7.83 2.94
C THR A 135 -9.94 -9.25 2.61
N MET A 136 -8.70 -9.39 2.19
CA MET A 136 -7.97 -10.65 2.12
C MET A 136 -7.32 -10.96 3.49
N PRO A 137 -6.74 -12.15 3.69
CA PRO A 137 -6.09 -12.52 4.95
C PRO A 137 -5.06 -11.52 5.47
N ILE A 138 -4.36 -10.80 4.59
CA ILE A 138 -3.43 -9.73 4.95
C ILE A 138 -4.06 -8.39 4.54
N LEU A 139 -4.10 -7.43 5.45
CA LEU A 139 -4.58 -6.07 5.21
C LEU A 139 -3.45 -5.08 5.44
N ALA A 140 -3.03 -4.37 4.38
CA ALA A 140 -2.23 -3.17 4.52
C ALA A 140 -3.14 -2.05 5.06
N MET A 141 -2.87 -1.53 6.28
CA MET A 141 -3.81 -0.64 6.96
C MET A 141 -3.21 0.72 7.27
N PRO A 142 -3.78 1.83 6.75
CA PRO A 142 -3.37 3.18 7.10
C PRO A 142 -3.62 3.49 8.59
N PHE A 143 -2.57 3.90 9.33
CA PHE A 143 -2.69 4.20 10.76
C PHE A 143 -2.34 5.63 11.15
N ALA A 144 -1.65 6.40 10.29
CA ALA A 144 -1.19 7.72 10.65
C ALA A 144 -1.18 8.68 9.46
N ALA A 145 -2.35 8.99 8.93
CA ALA A 145 -2.52 9.93 7.83
C ALA A 145 -3.16 11.24 8.33
N PRO A 146 -2.97 12.37 7.63
CA PRO A 146 -3.63 13.64 7.99
C PRO A 146 -5.16 13.58 7.95
N TRP A 147 -5.72 12.62 7.24
CA TRP A 147 -7.16 12.40 7.04
C TRP A 147 -7.72 11.27 7.93
N GLY A 148 -6.85 10.47 8.58
CA GLY A 148 -7.25 9.29 9.33
C GLY A 148 -6.55 9.19 10.68
N SER A 149 -6.96 8.20 11.47
CA SER A 149 -6.40 7.94 12.78
C SER A 149 -6.18 6.46 13.04
N LEU A 150 -5.30 6.16 14.00
CA LEU A 150 -5.11 4.81 14.51
C LEU A 150 -6.42 4.16 14.93
N THR A 151 -7.32 4.91 15.58
CA THR A 151 -8.62 4.40 16.02
C THR A 151 -9.47 3.97 14.85
N ASN A 152 -9.59 4.81 13.82
CA ASN A 152 -10.37 4.50 12.62
C ASN A 152 -9.82 3.25 11.91
N GLY A 153 -8.49 3.17 11.75
CA GLY A 153 -7.85 2.01 11.13
C GLY A 153 -8.04 0.73 11.93
N ALA A 154 -7.85 0.78 13.26
CA ALA A 154 -8.06 -0.37 14.12
C ALA A 154 -9.54 -0.83 14.13
N ASP A 155 -10.50 0.10 14.18
CA ASP A 155 -11.92 -0.23 14.13
C ASP A 155 -12.30 -0.84 12.77
N ARG A 156 -11.74 -0.33 11.67
CA ARG A 156 -11.95 -0.91 10.35
C ARG A 156 -11.38 -2.32 10.25
N ALA A 157 -10.13 -2.54 10.70
CA ALA A 157 -9.52 -3.87 10.71
C ALA A 157 -10.33 -4.87 11.54
N ARG A 158 -10.85 -4.46 12.69
CA ARG A 158 -11.72 -5.29 13.54
C ARG A 158 -13.06 -5.63 12.89
N LEU A 159 -13.60 -4.73 12.06
CA LEU A 159 -14.84 -4.96 11.31
C LEU A 159 -14.64 -5.99 10.19
N VAL A 160 -13.57 -5.86 9.38
CA VAL A 160 -13.32 -6.74 8.21
C VAL A 160 -12.56 -8.01 8.55
N ARG A 161 -11.92 -8.09 9.74
CA ARG A 161 -11.30 -9.28 10.33
C ARG A 161 -10.24 -9.97 9.48
N PRO A 162 -9.18 -9.28 9.03
CA PRO A 162 -8.04 -9.95 8.44
C PRO A 162 -7.35 -10.86 9.46
N ARG A 163 -6.52 -11.77 9.00
CA ARG A 163 -5.62 -12.53 9.89
C ARG A 163 -4.42 -11.67 10.32
N TYR A 164 -3.86 -10.91 9.38
CA TYR A 164 -2.70 -10.05 9.59
C TYR A 164 -3.00 -8.62 9.19
N VAL A 165 -2.49 -7.67 9.95
CA VAL A 165 -2.50 -6.24 9.62
C VAL A 165 -1.07 -5.77 9.48
N VAL A 166 -0.72 -5.21 8.32
CA VAL A 166 0.56 -4.55 8.03
C VAL A 166 0.32 -3.04 8.06
N PRO A 167 0.91 -2.29 9.00
CA PRO A 167 0.78 -0.85 9.07
C PRO A 167 1.41 -0.14 7.88
N ILE A 168 0.67 0.79 7.29
CA ILE A 168 1.12 1.72 6.26
C ILE A 168 0.76 3.16 6.66
N GLN A 169 1.15 4.17 5.86
CA GLN A 169 0.86 5.59 6.10
C GLN A 169 1.49 6.15 7.40
N ASP A 170 2.74 5.79 7.67
CA ASP A 170 3.41 6.06 8.94
C ASP A 170 4.68 6.96 8.82
N TRP A 171 4.99 7.44 7.62
CA TRP A 171 6.14 8.32 7.38
C TRP A 171 6.15 9.59 8.24
N PHE A 172 4.96 10.12 8.55
CA PHE A 172 4.80 11.32 9.40
C PHE A 172 5.17 11.09 10.88
N LEU A 173 5.36 9.86 11.29
CA LEU A 173 5.68 9.52 12.67
C LEU A 173 7.19 9.52 12.91
N SER A 174 7.61 10.08 14.03
CA SER A 174 8.96 9.79 14.55
C SER A 174 9.08 8.31 14.94
N GLY A 175 10.29 7.78 15.05
CA GLY A 175 10.50 6.39 15.50
C GLY A 175 9.81 6.09 16.84
N GLY A 176 9.88 7.01 17.80
CA GLY A 176 9.16 6.86 19.09
C GLY A 176 7.64 6.93 18.92
N GLY A 177 7.15 7.78 18.02
CA GLY A 177 5.73 7.86 17.67
C GLY A 177 5.23 6.56 17.04
N ARG A 178 5.98 6.00 16.08
CA ARG A 178 5.69 4.72 15.42
C ARG A 178 5.62 3.59 16.46
N THR A 179 6.62 3.45 17.32
CA THR A 179 6.65 2.44 18.39
C THR A 179 5.43 2.55 19.31
N PHE A 180 5.07 3.76 19.71
CA PHE A 180 3.92 3.99 20.59
C PHE A 180 2.60 3.62 19.89
N MET A 181 2.38 4.10 18.68
CA MET A 181 1.18 3.86 17.89
C MET A 181 0.98 2.37 17.61
N TYR A 182 2.03 1.66 17.21
CA TYR A 182 1.95 0.23 16.92
C TYR A 182 1.70 -0.62 18.16
N ARG A 183 2.24 -0.22 19.32
CA ARG A 183 1.89 -0.87 20.59
C ARG A 183 0.39 -0.75 20.90
N LEU A 184 -0.20 0.43 20.69
CA LEU A 184 -1.64 0.63 20.88
C LEU A 184 -2.46 -0.16 19.86
N ALA A 185 -2.06 -0.15 18.59
CA ALA A 185 -2.70 -0.94 17.55
C ALA A 185 -2.70 -2.43 17.91
N LYS A 186 -1.53 -2.96 18.29
CA LYS A 186 -1.41 -4.36 18.72
C LYS A 186 -2.34 -4.71 19.86
N MET A 187 -2.38 -3.88 20.90
CA MET A 187 -3.28 -4.09 22.05
C MET A 187 -4.76 -4.07 21.67
N ALA A 188 -5.14 -3.29 20.64
CA ALA A 188 -6.51 -3.25 20.15
C ALA A 188 -6.85 -4.50 19.33
N LEU A 189 -5.96 -4.89 18.40
CA LEU A 189 -6.17 -5.98 17.44
C LEU A 189 -6.05 -7.38 18.07
N ASP A 190 -5.15 -7.56 19.03
CA ASP A 190 -4.96 -8.84 19.77
C ASP A 190 -6.27 -9.31 20.43
N LYS A 191 -7.17 -8.40 20.85
CA LYS A 191 -8.46 -8.73 21.45
C LYS A 191 -9.40 -9.47 20.50
N ASP A 192 -9.22 -9.28 19.21
CA ASP A 192 -10.01 -9.91 18.15
C ASP A 192 -9.23 -11.02 17.41
N GLY A 193 -8.04 -11.38 17.91
CA GLY A 193 -7.19 -12.41 17.33
C GLY A 193 -6.54 -12.00 16.00
N ILE A 194 -6.42 -10.69 15.76
CA ILE A 194 -5.78 -10.12 14.56
C ILE A 194 -4.32 -9.82 14.89
N GLU A 195 -3.40 -10.38 14.11
CA GLU A 195 -1.97 -10.17 14.32
C GLU A 195 -1.48 -8.89 13.64
N LEU A 196 -0.86 -7.99 14.41
CA LEU A 196 -0.16 -6.82 13.87
C LEU A 196 1.25 -7.20 13.46
N VAL A 197 1.56 -7.11 12.19
CA VAL A 197 2.88 -7.41 11.60
C VAL A 197 3.60 -6.10 11.31
N GLN A 198 4.57 -5.76 12.15
CA GLN A 198 5.41 -4.57 11.95
C GLN A 198 6.55 -4.92 10.98
N ILE A 199 6.73 -4.09 9.97
CA ILE A 199 7.84 -4.19 9.03
C ILE A 199 8.54 -2.84 9.03
N GLU A 200 9.84 -2.83 9.34
CA GLU A 200 10.63 -1.61 9.22
C GLU A 200 10.86 -1.26 7.74
N ASP A 201 11.08 0.03 7.47
CA ASP A 201 11.30 0.49 6.10
C ASP A 201 12.53 -0.23 5.50
N PHE A 202 12.37 -0.78 4.29
CA PHE A 202 13.31 -1.62 3.52
C PHE A 202 13.56 -3.03 4.08
N GLU A 203 12.81 -3.44 5.11
CA GLU A 203 12.84 -4.80 5.62
C GLU A 203 11.67 -5.63 5.05
N SER A 204 11.83 -6.95 5.14
CA SER A 204 10.86 -7.92 4.59
C SER A 204 10.37 -8.88 5.66
N VAL A 205 9.14 -9.35 5.49
CA VAL A 205 8.57 -10.46 6.26
C VAL A 205 7.90 -11.47 5.33
N THR A 206 7.99 -12.75 5.65
CA THR A 206 7.23 -13.79 4.96
C THR A 206 6.11 -14.31 5.86
N LEU A 207 4.89 -14.27 5.35
CA LEU A 207 3.67 -14.72 6.04
C LEU A 207 3.09 -15.93 5.31
N SER A 208 2.56 -16.90 6.07
CA SER A 208 1.83 -18.04 5.53
C SER A 208 0.31 -17.81 5.66
N VAL A 209 -0.41 -17.84 4.56
CA VAL A 209 -1.87 -17.65 4.46
C VAL A 209 -2.55 -18.84 3.78
#